data_7982b2af537ac2f549ed2dbef8536f8a
#
_entry.id   7982b2af537ac2f549ed2dbef8536f8a
#
_cell.length_a   1.000
_cell.length_b   1.000
_cell.length_c   1.000
_cell.angle_alpha   90.00
_cell.angle_beta   90.00
_cell.angle_gamma   90.00
#
_symmetry.space_group_name_H-M   'P 1'
#
loop_
_entity.id
_entity.type
_entity.pdbx_description
1 polymer ?
#
loop_
_entity_poly.entity_id
_entity_poly.type
_entity_poly.pdbx_seq_one_letter_code
_entity_poly.pdbx_strand_id
1 'polypeptide(L)'
;MREVERLRARRLGFEEGGGEGFTLIELLVVLLIIGILLAIAIPTFLSVTKTANNTAAQANLQTALTGADTFYTANNQTYSNIMTFNTSVSTVTAIDTGLSFVAAASSKSNIISLSASGSSGYLILASYAPGTRDCWIVVDQKSAQTGNVAGNTNHATGTYYGVLKNQTSSSTCVASTVAGTGFTSSSFPHG
;
A
#
# COMPACT_ATOMS: atom_id res chain seq x y z
N MET A 1 -28.44 -4.03 -75.27
CA MET A 1 -27.38 -5.01 -74.93
C MET A 1 -25.99 -4.35 -74.69
N ARG A 2 -25.78 -3.07 -74.88
CA ARG A 2 -24.46 -2.43 -74.66
C ARG A 2 -24.25 -1.78 -73.30
N GLU A 3 -25.29 -1.67 -72.49
CA GLU A 3 -25.24 -0.99 -71.19
C GLU A 3 -24.89 -1.94 -70.02
N VAL A 4 -25.20 -3.22 -70.18
CA VAL A 4 -24.93 -4.25 -69.17
C VAL A 4 -23.45 -4.65 -69.14
N GLU A 5 -22.74 -4.50 -70.24
CA GLU A 5 -21.27 -4.75 -70.27
C GLU A 5 -20.47 -3.66 -69.59
N ARG A 6 -20.94 -2.40 -69.60
CA ARG A 6 -20.25 -1.30 -68.89
C ARG A 6 -20.32 -1.38 -67.38
N LEU A 7 -21.33 -2.03 -66.82
CA LEU A 7 -21.49 -2.23 -65.37
C LEU A 7 -20.69 -3.41 -64.85
N ARG A 8 -20.33 -4.38 -65.72
CA ARG A 8 -19.46 -5.50 -65.33
C ARG A 8 -17.99 -5.11 -65.23
N ALA A 9 -17.53 -4.12 -66.02
CA ALA A 9 -16.15 -3.65 -65.99
C ALA A 9 -15.82 -2.80 -64.74
N ARG A 10 -16.83 -2.25 -64.04
CA ARG A 10 -16.63 -1.47 -62.82
C ARG A 10 -16.54 -2.29 -61.51
N ARG A 11 -16.83 -3.61 -61.61
CA ARG A 11 -16.89 -4.48 -60.45
C ARG A 11 -15.61 -5.31 -60.19
N LEU A 12 -14.59 -5.16 -61.01
CA LEU A 12 -13.31 -5.86 -60.91
C LEU A 12 -12.13 -4.95 -60.66
N GLY A 13 -12.40 -3.70 -60.23
CA GLY A 13 -11.38 -2.84 -59.63
C GLY A 13 -11.21 -3.17 -58.14
N PHE A 14 -10.90 -4.40 -57.81
CA PHE A 14 -10.13 -4.68 -56.62
C PHE A 14 -8.73 -4.12 -56.96
N GLU A 15 -8.49 -2.86 -56.56
CA GLU A 15 -7.12 -2.44 -56.33
C GLU A 15 -6.55 -3.44 -55.35
N GLU A 16 -5.71 -4.34 -55.83
CA GLU A 16 -4.71 -5.01 -55.02
C GLU A 16 -3.84 -3.89 -54.50
N GLY A 17 -4.29 -3.23 -53.40
CA GLY A 17 -3.44 -2.49 -52.54
C GLY A 17 -2.36 -3.45 -52.10
N GLY A 18 -1.15 -3.28 -52.64
CA GLY A 18 0.00 -4.07 -52.31
C GLY A 18 0.23 -4.00 -50.80
N GLY A 19 -0.36 -4.92 -50.07
CA GLY A 19 -0.02 -5.18 -48.70
C GLY A 19 1.39 -5.73 -48.72
N GLU A 20 2.39 -4.84 -48.57
CA GLU A 20 3.75 -5.26 -48.27
C GLU A 20 3.67 -6.08 -46.97
N GLY A 21 3.66 -7.38 -47.10
CA GLY A 21 3.69 -8.29 -45.97
C GLY A 21 5.02 -8.12 -45.22
N PHE A 22 4.97 -8.04 -43.91
CA PHE A 22 6.18 -8.03 -43.07
C PHE A 22 7.06 -9.25 -43.40
N THR A 23 8.36 -9.02 -43.56
CA THR A 23 9.29 -10.12 -43.72
C THR A 23 9.47 -10.84 -42.38
N LEU A 24 9.74 -12.15 -42.44
CA LEU A 24 9.99 -12.96 -41.25
C LEU A 24 11.16 -12.42 -40.42
N ILE A 25 12.18 -11.87 -41.10
CA ILE A 25 13.35 -11.30 -40.42
C ILE A 25 13.04 -9.98 -39.70
N GLU A 26 12.18 -9.14 -40.23
CA GLU A 26 11.74 -7.90 -39.54
C GLU A 26 11.03 -8.23 -38.23
N LEU A 27 10.15 -9.24 -38.24
CA LEU A 27 9.45 -9.68 -37.05
C LEU A 27 10.41 -10.29 -36.04
N LEU A 28 11.40 -11.08 -36.50
CA LEU A 28 12.39 -11.72 -35.65
C LEU A 28 13.29 -10.70 -34.93
N VAL A 29 13.75 -9.65 -35.65
CA VAL A 29 14.59 -8.60 -35.08
C VAL A 29 13.81 -7.78 -34.06
N VAL A 30 12.56 -7.45 -34.32
CA VAL A 30 11.69 -6.72 -33.35
C VAL A 30 11.50 -7.55 -32.08
N LEU A 31 11.20 -8.83 -32.20
CA LEU A 31 11.06 -9.70 -31.03
C LEU A 31 12.37 -9.83 -30.24
N LEU A 32 13.52 -9.87 -30.92
CA LEU A 32 14.84 -9.88 -30.28
C LEU A 32 15.07 -8.62 -29.44
N ILE A 33 14.79 -7.45 -30.01
CA ILE A 33 14.97 -6.16 -29.33
C ILE A 33 14.04 -6.07 -28.10
N ILE A 34 12.76 -6.41 -28.29
CA ILE A 34 11.79 -6.42 -27.18
C ILE A 34 12.24 -7.41 -26.08
N GLY A 35 12.73 -8.59 -26.45
CA GLY A 35 13.23 -9.57 -25.49
C GLY A 35 14.37 -9.02 -24.62
N ILE A 36 15.34 -8.33 -25.22
CA ILE A 36 16.45 -7.71 -24.49
C ILE A 36 15.95 -6.59 -23.56
N LEU A 37 15.04 -5.74 -24.04
CA LEU A 37 14.49 -4.65 -23.22
C LEU A 37 13.70 -5.20 -22.02
N LEU A 38 12.88 -6.21 -22.21
CA LEU A 38 12.10 -6.85 -21.14
C LEU A 38 13.01 -7.55 -20.12
N ALA A 39 14.10 -8.15 -20.54
CA ALA A 39 15.05 -8.81 -19.63
C ALA A 39 15.62 -7.86 -18.56
N ILE A 40 15.78 -6.58 -18.91
CA ILE A 40 16.26 -5.54 -17.99
C ILE A 40 15.10 -4.88 -17.24
N ALA A 41 13.96 -4.64 -17.92
CA ALA A 41 12.85 -3.89 -17.37
C ALA A 41 12.09 -4.65 -16.26
N ILE A 42 11.93 -5.97 -16.37
CA ILE A 42 11.14 -6.74 -15.40
C ILE A 42 11.77 -6.73 -14.00
N PRO A 43 13.06 -7.05 -13.80
CA PRO A 43 13.66 -7.02 -12.46
C PRO A 43 13.62 -5.63 -11.81
N THR A 44 13.88 -4.58 -12.60
CA THR A 44 13.87 -3.20 -12.08
C THR A 44 12.47 -2.76 -11.66
N PHE A 45 11.45 -3.07 -12.45
CA PHE A 45 10.05 -2.78 -12.13
C PHE A 45 9.61 -3.45 -10.83
N LEU A 46 9.96 -4.73 -10.62
CA LEU A 46 9.62 -5.45 -9.39
C LEU A 46 10.28 -4.83 -8.16
N SER A 47 11.52 -4.35 -8.27
CA SER A 47 12.21 -3.68 -7.17
C SER A 47 11.54 -2.36 -6.80
N VAL A 48 11.22 -1.53 -7.79
CA VAL A 48 10.53 -0.24 -7.58
C VAL A 48 9.16 -0.44 -6.94
N THR A 49 8.40 -1.44 -7.39
CA THR A 49 7.08 -1.75 -6.83
C THR A 49 7.15 -2.13 -5.35
N LYS A 50 8.18 -2.87 -4.93
CA LYS A 50 8.39 -3.21 -3.52
C LYS A 50 8.64 -1.96 -2.67
N THR A 51 9.53 -1.09 -3.11
CA THR A 51 9.83 0.17 -2.42
C THR A 51 8.61 1.07 -2.34
N ALA A 52 7.83 1.17 -3.42
CA ALA A 52 6.59 1.95 -3.44
C ALA A 52 5.57 1.46 -2.41
N ASN A 53 5.42 0.14 -2.22
CA ASN A 53 4.52 -0.43 -1.20
C ASN A 53 4.98 -0.06 0.23
N ASN A 54 6.27 -0.04 0.50
CA ASN A 54 6.80 0.40 1.80
C ASN A 54 6.50 1.87 2.05
N THR A 55 6.82 2.72 1.09
CA THR A 55 6.57 4.17 1.18
C THR A 55 5.06 4.45 1.36
N ALA A 56 4.21 3.74 0.64
CA ALA A 56 2.76 3.87 0.80
C ALA A 56 2.29 3.45 2.20
N ALA A 57 2.80 2.34 2.74
CA ALA A 57 2.45 1.90 4.09
C ALA A 57 2.87 2.92 5.16
N GLN A 58 4.07 3.48 5.05
CA GLN A 58 4.58 4.52 5.96
C GLN A 58 3.77 5.82 5.85
N ALA A 59 3.48 6.28 4.63
CA ALA A 59 2.67 7.48 4.42
C ALA A 59 1.25 7.32 4.97
N ASN A 60 0.63 6.18 4.75
CA ASN A 60 -0.71 5.87 5.25
C ASN A 60 -0.74 5.82 6.79
N LEU A 61 0.32 5.32 7.43
CA LEU A 61 0.46 5.35 8.89
C LEU A 61 0.60 6.78 9.42
N GLN A 62 1.32 7.67 8.73
CA GLN A 62 1.41 9.08 9.11
C GLN A 62 0.04 9.77 9.02
N THR A 63 -0.71 9.52 7.95
CA THR A 63 -2.08 10.03 7.79
C THR A 63 -2.99 9.49 8.89
N ALA A 64 -2.91 8.19 9.18
CA ALA A 64 -3.69 7.55 10.25
C ALA A 64 -3.34 8.12 11.63
N LEU A 65 -2.07 8.39 11.90
CA LEU A 65 -1.62 9.02 13.14
C LEU A 65 -2.20 10.43 13.29
N THR A 66 -2.14 11.25 12.24
CA THR A 66 -2.72 12.60 12.25
C THR A 66 -4.22 12.56 12.54
N GLY A 67 -4.92 11.58 11.97
CA GLY A 67 -6.32 11.33 12.25
C GLY A 67 -6.58 10.94 13.70
N ALA A 68 -5.77 10.07 14.24
CA ALA A 68 -5.87 9.63 15.63
C ALA A 68 -5.56 10.77 16.63
N ASP A 69 -4.62 11.65 16.31
CA ASP A 69 -4.32 12.84 17.11
C ASP A 69 -5.50 13.84 17.12
N THR A 70 -6.15 13.99 15.98
CA THR A 70 -7.37 14.81 15.88
C THR A 70 -8.48 14.20 16.74
N PHE A 71 -8.67 12.89 16.68
CA PHE A 71 -9.64 12.19 17.55
C PHE A 71 -9.27 12.38 19.03
N TYR A 72 -8.00 12.21 19.41
CA TYR A 72 -7.52 12.35 20.77
C TYR A 72 -7.84 13.74 21.34
N THR A 73 -7.55 14.80 20.58
CA THR A 73 -7.82 16.18 21.01
C THR A 73 -9.32 16.47 21.12
N ALA A 74 -10.13 15.91 20.23
CA ALA A 74 -11.58 16.08 20.24
C ALA A 74 -12.28 15.26 21.33
N ASN A 75 -11.66 14.16 21.79
CA ASN A 75 -12.25 13.21 22.74
C ASN A 75 -11.64 13.33 24.15
N ASN A 76 -11.57 14.53 24.70
CA ASN A 76 -11.06 14.82 26.04
C ASN A 76 -9.67 14.21 26.33
N GLN A 77 -8.78 14.26 25.36
CA GLN A 77 -7.41 13.73 25.46
C GLN A 77 -7.35 12.24 25.84
N THR A 78 -8.22 11.45 25.26
CA THR A 78 -8.21 9.99 25.46
C THR A 78 -8.43 9.24 24.14
N TYR A 79 -7.79 8.08 24.01
CA TYR A 79 -8.05 7.12 22.95
C TYR A 79 -9.22 6.17 23.25
N SER A 80 -9.93 6.39 24.35
CA SER A 80 -11.13 5.63 24.68
C SER A 80 -12.14 5.70 23.53
N ASN A 81 -12.69 4.55 23.17
CA ASN A 81 -13.67 4.43 22.07
C ASN A 81 -13.15 4.71 20.66
N ILE A 82 -11.87 4.98 20.45
CA ILE A 82 -11.31 5.05 19.09
C ILE A 82 -11.52 3.74 18.32
N MET A 83 -11.69 2.63 19.02
CA MET A 83 -11.95 1.28 18.50
C MET A 83 -13.45 0.97 18.31
N THR A 84 -14.37 1.88 18.63
CA THR A 84 -15.80 1.66 18.37
C THR A 84 -16.12 1.78 16.88
N PHE A 85 -15.47 0.94 16.08
CA PHE A 85 -15.62 0.85 14.63
C PHE A 85 -16.90 0.12 14.21
N ASN A 86 -17.78 -0.18 15.12
CA ASN A 86 -18.96 -0.94 14.78
C ASN A 86 -20.11 0.00 14.41
N THR A 87 -20.42 0.03 13.14
CA THR A 87 -21.71 0.34 12.49
C THR A 87 -21.98 1.74 11.94
N SER A 88 -21.24 2.79 12.22
CA SER A 88 -21.48 4.06 11.51
C SER A 88 -20.28 4.99 11.62
N VAL A 89 -19.52 5.12 10.53
CA VAL A 89 -18.49 6.15 10.33
C VAL A 89 -17.61 6.36 11.57
N SER A 90 -16.56 5.58 11.73
CA SER A 90 -15.53 5.93 12.70
C SER A 90 -15.01 7.33 12.40
N THR A 91 -14.86 8.17 13.42
CA THR A 91 -14.33 9.52 13.30
C THR A 91 -12.95 9.55 12.61
N VAL A 92 -12.23 8.45 12.65
CA VAL A 92 -10.93 8.28 12.01
C VAL A 92 -11.06 7.99 10.51
N THR A 93 -12.09 7.27 10.04
CA THR A 93 -12.39 7.12 8.61
C THR A 93 -12.93 8.39 7.95
N ALA A 94 -13.47 9.33 8.74
CA ALA A 94 -13.93 10.62 8.22
C ALA A 94 -12.75 11.55 7.83
N ILE A 95 -11.52 11.25 8.28
CA ILE A 95 -10.35 12.07 8.00
C ILE A 95 -9.70 11.69 6.69
N ASP A 96 -9.72 10.41 6.32
CA ASP A 96 -9.25 9.93 5.03
C ASP A 96 -10.11 8.77 4.53
N THR A 97 -10.85 9.01 3.45
CA THR A 97 -11.72 8.01 2.81
C THR A 97 -10.94 6.90 2.08
N GLY A 98 -9.62 7.09 1.89
CA GLY A 98 -8.72 6.11 1.26
C GLY A 98 -8.20 5.04 2.22
N LEU A 99 -8.31 5.27 3.55
CA LEU A 99 -7.83 4.34 4.57
C LEU A 99 -8.99 3.51 5.16
N SER A 100 -8.72 2.26 5.42
CA SER A 100 -9.61 1.35 6.14
C SER A 100 -8.98 0.95 7.46
N PHE A 101 -9.70 1.16 8.57
CA PHE A 101 -9.22 0.80 9.90
C PHE A 101 -9.86 -0.50 10.37
N VAL A 102 -9.06 -1.39 10.94
CA VAL A 102 -9.49 -2.71 11.40
C VAL A 102 -8.84 -3.06 12.73
N ALA A 103 -9.53 -3.84 13.56
CA ALA A 103 -8.91 -4.48 14.74
C ALA A 103 -8.11 -5.72 14.35
N ALA A 104 -8.41 -6.29 13.18
CA ALA A 104 -7.76 -7.47 12.63
C ALA A 104 -6.42 -7.12 11.94
N ALA A 105 -5.82 -8.09 11.27
CA ALA A 105 -4.56 -7.91 10.57
C ALA A 105 -4.67 -6.94 9.38
N SER A 106 -3.68 -6.06 9.24
CA SER A 106 -3.46 -5.29 8.03
C SER A 106 -3.00 -6.22 6.90
N SER A 107 -3.70 -6.23 5.78
CA SER A 107 -3.36 -7.07 4.63
C SER A 107 -2.80 -6.27 3.44
N LYS A 108 -2.91 -4.95 3.47
CA LYS A 108 -2.45 -4.02 2.42
C LYS A 108 -2.01 -2.71 3.07
N SER A 109 -1.27 -1.89 2.32
CA SER A 109 -0.77 -0.61 2.81
C SER A 109 -1.85 0.40 3.22
N ASN A 110 -3.04 0.32 2.64
CA ASN A 110 -4.18 1.19 2.97
C ASN A 110 -5.16 0.61 4.01
N ILE A 111 -4.90 -0.60 4.51
CA ILE A 111 -5.65 -1.20 5.62
C ILE A 111 -4.81 -1.08 6.88
N ILE A 112 -5.24 -0.25 7.80
CA ILE A 112 -4.51 0.02 9.04
C ILE A 112 -5.10 -0.82 10.16
N SER A 113 -4.29 -1.72 10.71
CA SER A 113 -4.63 -2.37 11.97
C SER A 113 -4.43 -1.38 13.10
N LEU A 114 -5.42 -1.27 13.99
CA LEU A 114 -5.42 -0.31 15.08
C LEU A 114 -5.69 -1.02 16.40
N SER A 115 -4.94 -0.65 17.44
CA SER A 115 -5.18 -1.04 18.84
C SER A 115 -4.89 0.16 19.73
N ALA A 116 -5.71 0.37 20.74
CA ALA A 116 -5.54 1.50 21.65
C ALA A 116 -5.93 1.13 23.06
N SER A 117 -5.32 1.81 24.03
CA SER A 117 -5.72 1.77 25.42
C SER A 117 -6.00 3.19 25.91
N GLY A 118 -7.27 3.47 26.18
CA GLY A 118 -7.68 4.75 26.73
C GLY A 118 -7.14 4.96 28.16
N SER A 119 -7.12 3.92 28.99
CA SER A 119 -6.63 3.99 30.36
C SER A 119 -5.10 4.12 30.46
N SER A 120 -4.37 3.48 29.53
CA SER A 120 -2.91 3.54 29.49
C SER A 120 -2.38 4.62 28.54
N GLY A 121 -3.27 5.35 27.85
CA GLY A 121 -2.90 6.51 27.02
C GLY A 121 -1.97 6.17 25.86
N TYR A 122 -2.13 5.03 25.19
CA TYR A 122 -1.36 4.70 24.00
C TYR A 122 -2.24 4.25 22.83
N LEU A 123 -1.71 4.42 21.64
CA LEU A 123 -2.25 3.95 20.37
C LEU A 123 -1.17 3.18 19.61
N ILE A 124 -1.57 2.09 18.97
CA ILE A 124 -0.74 1.30 18.06
C ILE A 124 -1.43 1.28 16.71
N LEU A 125 -0.69 1.63 15.67
CA LEU A 125 -1.10 1.51 14.28
C LEU A 125 -0.13 0.58 13.56
N ALA A 126 -0.63 -0.33 12.74
CA ALA A 126 0.19 -1.22 11.95
C ALA A 126 -0.31 -1.30 10.51
N SER A 127 0.62 -1.26 9.54
CA SER A 127 0.33 -1.35 8.11
C SER A 127 1.26 -2.34 7.43
N TYR A 128 0.68 -3.26 6.68
CA TYR A 128 1.41 -4.29 5.94
C TYR A 128 1.78 -3.81 4.53
N ALA A 129 3.06 -3.96 4.17
CA ALA A 129 3.57 -3.70 2.83
C ALA A 129 3.75 -5.03 2.06
N PRO A 130 2.84 -5.39 1.13
CA PRO A 130 2.86 -6.71 0.48
C PRO A 130 4.12 -6.99 -0.34
N GLY A 131 4.76 -5.94 -0.88
CA GLY A 131 5.93 -6.06 -1.72
C GLY A 131 7.17 -6.61 -1.02
N THR A 132 7.46 -6.10 0.17
CA THR A 132 8.59 -6.53 1.03
C THR A 132 8.16 -7.49 2.11
N ARG A 133 6.87 -7.60 2.37
CA ARG A 133 6.27 -8.35 3.49
C ARG A 133 6.67 -7.79 4.86
N ASP A 134 6.85 -6.47 4.92
CA ASP A 134 7.15 -5.77 6.16
C ASP A 134 5.86 -5.25 6.80
N CYS A 135 5.80 -5.32 8.12
CA CYS A 135 4.77 -4.69 8.92
C CYS A 135 5.35 -3.44 9.57
N TRP A 136 4.95 -2.28 9.10
CA TRP A 136 5.33 -0.98 9.64
C TRP A 136 4.41 -0.63 10.81
N ILE A 137 5.00 -0.06 11.87
CA ILE A 137 4.32 0.14 13.15
C ILE A 137 4.55 1.57 13.61
N VAL A 138 3.49 2.20 14.10
CA VAL A 138 3.55 3.45 14.87
C VAL A 138 2.97 3.20 16.24
N VAL A 139 3.69 3.61 17.26
CA VAL A 139 3.24 3.61 18.65
C VAL A 139 3.22 5.05 19.13
N ASP A 140 2.05 5.55 19.47
CA ASP A 140 1.89 6.88 20.06
C ASP A 140 1.54 6.74 21.55
N GLN A 141 2.38 7.29 22.40
CA GLN A 141 2.28 7.21 23.87
C GLN A 141 2.04 8.61 24.42
N LYS A 142 0.82 8.88 24.84
CA LYS A 142 0.44 10.16 25.48
C LYS A 142 0.74 10.18 26.98
N SER A 143 1.00 9.00 27.59
CA SER A 143 1.46 8.84 28.97
C SER A 143 2.65 7.90 29.05
N ALA A 144 3.47 8.04 30.10
CA ALA A 144 4.57 7.12 30.33
C ALA A 144 4.06 5.70 30.58
N GLN A 145 4.69 4.72 29.95
CA GLN A 145 4.31 3.31 30.04
C GLN A 145 5.16 2.55 31.06
N THR A 146 4.57 1.57 31.73
CA THR A 146 5.28 0.70 32.69
C THR A 146 5.79 -0.59 32.02
N GLY A 147 5.40 -0.86 30.77
CA GLY A 147 5.77 -2.04 30.00
C GLY A 147 5.97 -1.73 28.52
N ASN A 148 6.49 -2.69 27.79
CA ASN A 148 6.71 -2.56 26.36
C ASN A 148 5.38 -2.51 25.60
N VAL A 149 5.22 -1.53 24.74
CA VAL A 149 4.06 -1.38 23.85
C VAL A 149 4.47 -1.75 22.43
N ALA A 150 3.86 -2.77 21.89
CA ALA A 150 4.17 -3.28 20.53
C ALA A 150 5.67 -3.59 20.29
N GLY A 151 6.40 -3.98 21.32
CA GLY A 151 7.85 -4.21 21.27
C GLY A 151 8.71 -2.95 21.44
N ASN A 152 8.09 -1.76 21.53
CA ASN A 152 8.79 -0.54 21.90
C ASN A 152 9.20 -0.61 23.37
N THR A 153 10.50 -0.50 23.63
CA THR A 153 11.09 -0.48 24.98
C THR A 153 11.22 0.92 25.55
N ASN A 154 10.86 1.95 24.78
CA ASN A 154 10.87 3.32 25.23
C ASN A 154 9.56 3.63 25.96
N HIS A 155 9.65 3.91 27.22
CA HIS A 155 8.49 4.08 28.11
C HIS A 155 8.06 5.55 28.26
N ALA A 156 8.81 6.48 27.69
CA ALA A 156 8.47 7.91 27.72
C ALA A 156 7.30 8.24 26.78
N THR A 157 6.65 9.36 27.05
CA THR A 157 5.66 9.93 26.14
C THR A 157 6.30 10.29 24.80
N GLY A 158 5.59 10.08 23.71
CA GLY A 158 6.06 10.37 22.35
C GLY A 158 5.54 9.41 21.32
N THR A 159 5.86 9.70 20.05
CA THR A 159 5.55 8.84 18.92
C THR A 159 6.79 8.07 18.51
N TYR A 160 6.64 6.77 18.34
CA TYR A 160 7.72 5.85 18.00
C TYR A 160 7.38 5.05 16.75
N TYR A 161 8.36 4.86 15.90
CA TYR A 161 8.24 4.19 14.61
C TYR A 161 9.08 2.92 14.61
N GLY A 162 8.47 1.80 14.26
CA GLY A 162 9.12 0.50 14.24
C GLY A 162 8.76 -0.31 13.01
N VAL A 163 9.41 -1.46 12.85
CA VAL A 163 9.15 -2.39 11.76
C VAL A 163 9.30 -3.84 12.22
N LEU A 164 8.46 -4.70 11.67
CA LEU A 164 8.62 -6.15 11.75
C LEU A 164 8.84 -6.66 10.33
N LYS A 165 10.09 -7.04 10.03
CA LYS A 165 10.53 -7.36 8.66
C LYS A 165 10.22 -8.80 8.24
N ASN A 166 10.07 -9.02 6.94
CA ASN A 166 10.01 -10.35 6.31
C ASN A 166 8.92 -11.27 6.88
N GLN A 167 7.72 -10.74 7.09
CA GLN A 167 6.62 -11.55 7.63
C GLN A 167 6.21 -12.64 6.64
N THR A 168 5.98 -13.84 7.14
CA THR A 168 5.50 -14.97 6.31
C THR A 168 4.08 -14.75 5.79
N SER A 169 3.29 -13.97 6.54
CA SER A 169 1.90 -13.64 6.23
C SER A 169 1.53 -12.26 6.75
N SER A 170 0.57 -11.61 6.12
CA SER A 170 -0.06 -10.39 6.64
C SER A 170 -0.77 -10.61 7.98
N SER A 171 -1.17 -11.85 8.29
CA SER A 171 -1.85 -12.21 9.56
C SER A 171 -1.05 -11.86 10.82
N THR A 172 0.26 -11.65 10.70
CA THR A 172 1.13 -11.23 11.81
C THR A 172 1.13 -9.70 12.02
N CYS A 173 0.60 -8.93 11.09
CA CYS A 173 0.55 -7.46 11.16
C CYS A 173 -0.74 -7.00 11.85
N VAL A 174 -0.89 -7.33 13.12
CA VAL A 174 -2.05 -6.99 13.98
C VAL A 174 -1.57 -6.06 15.08
N ALA A 175 -2.11 -4.86 15.18
CA ALA A 175 -1.68 -3.84 16.13
C ALA A 175 -1.70 -4.28 17.59
N SER A 176 -2.65 -5.17 17.98
CA SER A 176 -2.75 -5.66 19.35
C SER A 176 -1.70 -6.72 19.73
N THR A 177 -1.06 -7.38 18.76
CA THR A 177 -0.12 -8.50 18.99
C THR A 177 1.24 -8.30 18.37
N VAL A 178 1.40 -7.28 17.51
CA VAL A 178 2.66 -7.00 16.83
C VAL A 178 3.75 -6.62 17.83
N ALA A 179 4.96 -7.14 17.60
CA ALA A 179 6.15 -6.79 18.36
C ALA A 179 7.23 -6.32 17.39
N GLY A 180 7.22 -5.05 17.07
CA GLY A 180 8.18 -4.41 16.17
C GLY A 180 9.59 -4.33 16.77
N THR A 181 10.54 -4.00 15.94
CA THR A 181 11.95 -3.79 16.30
C THR A 181 12.47 -2.46 15.75
N GLY A 182 13.60 -2.01 16.28
CA GLY A 182 14.29 -0.83 15.76
C GLY A 182 13.51 0.46 15.94
N PHE A 183 12.74 0.59 17.02
CA PHE A 183 11.95 1.80 17.25
C PHE A 183 12.81 3.06 17.35
N THR A 184 12.39 4.10 16.64
CA THR A 184 12.98 5.45 16.66
C THR A 184 11.88 6.47 16.93
N SER A 185 12.24 7.63 17.48
CA SER A 185 11.30 8.72 17.78
C SER A 185 11.17 9.76 16.66
N SER A 186 11.98 9.68 15.60
CA SER A 186 12.04 10.73 14.57
C SER A 186 11.44 10.32 13.23
N SER A 187 11.55 9.05 12.86
CA SER A 187 11.11 8.54 11.55
C SER A 187 11.04 7.02 11.56
N PHE A 188 10.48 6.45 10.50
CA PHE A 188 10.55 5.00 10.31
C PHE A 188 12.00 4.53 10.16
N PRO A 189 12.35 3.36 10.74
CA PRO A 189 13.67 2.77 10.56
C PRO A 189 13.99 2.57 9.07
N HIS A 190 15.21 2.83 8.68
CA HIS A 190 15.66 2.58 7.31
C HIS A 190 15.59 1.09 6.99
N GLY A 191 15.04 0.77 5.79
CA GLY A 191 14.85 -0.57 5.31
C GLY A 191 16.13 -1.26 4.86
#